data_8ca2095f063584cdcbbf1c8536d854c4
#
_entry.id   8ca2095f063584cdcbbf1c8536d854c4
#
_cell.length_a   1.000
_cell.length_b   1.000
_cell.length_c   1.000
_cell.angle_alpha   90.00
_cell.angle_beta   90.00
_cell.angle_gamma   90.00
#
_symmetry.space_group_name_H-M   'P 1'
#
loop_
_entity.id
_entity.type
_entity.pdbx_description
1 polymer ?
#
loop_
_entity_poly.entity_id
_entity_poly.type
_entity_poly.pdbx_seq_one_letter_code
_entity_poly.pdbx_strand_id
1 'polypeptide(L)'
;ARRKGIQLIGTGDFTHPAWRAEMREQLVPAGEGVYALREGLTMEGTAPGAAPRFVVTGEISCIYKRHGRTRKVHNLILLPSLEAADELSARLEAIGNIHSDGRPILGLDSRDLLEITLDACPQAVFIPAHIWTPHFSMFGAFSGFDTIEECFADMTPHIHAVETGLSSDPPMNWRVSMLDGLTLVSHSDAHSPAKLGREADLLSTGVSYPELVRAIRTGEGFCGTVEFFPEEGKYHLDGHRSCGVCLTPAEAMQRGGLCPVCGKRLTIGVEHRVEELADRPAGFRPKGAKPYESLAPLPEVIAASTGLSAGSKKVAQQYEQLLERLGPEFAILREVPPEDIERAAGPCVAEGIRRLRAGRVQRRAGFDGEYGVISLLTPAEIEQLSGQTSLFGFEALSRRPAPAPSQAGGAAAKARPAQGPKPAQRQEESLNEQQLAAVHEMRSDERRAQTEAAREQLQAKLDELQRRFDERAAALGRTRKSLLRGNPTARSERYTEVLERLKKRLDTHTHR
;
A
#
# COMPACT_ATOMS: atom_id res chain seq x y z
N ALA A 1 -15.68 -8.39 0.27
CA ALA A 1 -16.06 -7.58 1.44
C ALA A 1 -16.94 -8.38 2.41
N ARG A 2 -18.13 -8.92 2.01
CA ARG A 2 -19.06 -9.64 2.90
C ARG A 2 -18.39 -10.79 3.67
N ARG A 3 -17.64 -11.66 2.98
CA ARG A 3 -16.90 -12.78 3.60
C ARG A 3 -15.86 -12.34 4.62
N LYS A 4 -15.31 -11.14 4.45
CA LYS A 4 -14.35 -10.53 5.37
C LYS A 4 -15.04 -9.83 6.56
N GLY A 5 -16.31 -9.47 6.45
CA GLY A 5 -17.05 -8.68 7.44
C GLY A 5 -16.86 -7.16 7.25
N ILE A 6 -16.49 -6.73 6.04
CA ILE A 6 -16.29 -5.32 5.68
C ILE A 6 -17.63 -4.72 5.26
N GLN A 7 -18.06 -3.65 5.95
CA GLN A 7 -19.32 -2.97 5.69
C GLN A 7 -19.16 -1.80 4.70
N LEU A 8 -18.02 -1.14 4.68
CA LEU A 8 -17.73 -0.03 3.78
C LEU A 8 -16.41 -0.28 3.05
N ILE A 9 -16.41 -0.11 1.73
CA ILE A 9 -15.26 -0.39 0.89
C ILE A 9 -15.07 0.73 -0.15
N GLY A 10 -13.84 1.13 -0.40
CA GLY A 10 -13.48 2.01 -1.50
C GLY A 10 -13.57 1.28 -2.85
N THR A 11 -14.03 1.99 -3.89
CA THR A 11 -14.12 1.43 -5.24
C THR A 11 -12.77 1.22 -5.90
N GLY A 12 -11.76 2.00 -5.49
CA GLY A 12 -10.50 2.11 -6.22
C GLY A 12 -10.66 2.80 -7.59
N ASP A 13 -9.56 3.15 -8.17
CA ASP A 13 -9.33 3.53 -9.59
C ASP A 13 -10.40 4.43 -10.26
N PHE A 14 -11.01 5.37 -9.51
CA PHE A 14 -12.05 6.23 -10.05
C PHE A 14 -11.60 7.04 -11.28
N THR A 15 -10.32 7.22 -11.49
CA THR A 15 -9.78 7.95 -12.64
C THR A 15 -9.91 7.18 -13.95
N HIS A 16 -9.97 5.83 -13.93
CA HIS A 16 -10.02 5.03 -15.14
C HIS A 16 -11.41 5.09 -15.80
N PRO A 17 -11.53 5.54 -17.08
CA PRO A 17 -12.83 5.77 -17.71
C PRO A 17 -13.74 4.54 -17.78
N ALA A 18 -13.17 3.37 -18.13
CA ALA A 18 -13.94 2.13 -18.23
C ALA A 18 -14.46 1.70 -16.85
N TRP A 19 -13.65 1.85 -15.79
CA TRP A 19 -14.06 1.54 -14.43
C TRP A 19 -15.17 2.47 -13.94
N ARG A 20 -15.08 3.78 -14.23
CA ARG A 20 -16.19 4.72 -13.95
C ARG A 20 -17.47 4.37 -14.66
N ALA A 21 -17.40 3.95 -15.94
CA ALA A 21 -18.57 3.51 -16.68
C ALA A 21 -19.20 2.26 -16.04
N GLU A 22 -18.39 1.29 -15.65
CA GLU A 22 -18.83 0.07 -14.95
C GLU A 22 -19.46 0.40 -13.58
N MET A 23 -18.85 1.28 -12.80
CA MET A 23 -19.44 1.75 -11.54
C MET A 23 -20.82 2.38 -11.74
N ARG A 24 -21.04 3.19 -12.79
CA ARG A 24 -22.35 3.77 -13.10
C ARG A 24 -23.38 2.73 -13.49
N GLU A 25 -22.96 1.67 -14.18
CA GLU A 25 -23.83 0.57 -14.57
C GLU A 25 -24.22 -0.30 -13.39
N GLN A 26 -23.26 -0.61 -12.50
CA GLN A 26 -23.43 -1.62 -11.46
C GLN A 26 -23.83 -1.06 -10.10
N LEU A 27 -23.56 0.21 -9.82
CA LEU A 27 -23.82 0.82 -8.52
C LEU A 27 -25.09 1.68 -8.56
N VAL A 28 -25.81 1.69 -7.44
CA VAL A 28 -26.94 2.57 -7.18
C VAL A 28 -26.72 3.33 -5.87
N PRO A 29 -27.18 4.60 -5.75
CA PRO A 29 -27.14 5.33 -4.50
C PRO A 29 -27.81 4.55 -3.36
N ALA A 30 -27.18 4.49 -2.20
CA ALA A 30 -27.67 3.73 -1.04
C ALA A 30 -27.50 4.50 0.28
N GLY A 31 -27.39 5.80 0.19
CA GLY A 31 -27.19 6.76 1.26
C GLY A 31 -26.46 7.98 0.73
N GLU A 32 -26.21 8.96 1.60
CA GLU A 32 -25.49 10.17 1.24
C GLU A 32 -24.02 9.85 0.94
N GLY A 33 -23.65 9.93 -0.36
CA GLY A 33 -22.30 9.69 -0.85
C GLY A 33 -21.82 8.24 -0.76
N VAL A 34 -22.73 7.28 -0.57
CA VAL A 34 -22.42 5.85 -0.57
C VAL A 34 -23.33 5.10 -1.55
N TYR A 35 -22.81 3.99 -2.06
CA TYR A 35 -23.43 3.19 -3.09
C TYR A 35 -23.62 1.73 -2.65
N ALA A 36 -24.51 1.03 -3.30
CA ALA A 36 -24.69 -0.43 -3.23
C ALA A 36 -24.62 -1.03 -4.61
N LEU A 37 -24.36 -2.33 -4.71
CA LEU A 37 -24.55 -3.07 -5.95
C LEU A 37 -26.02 -3.05 -6.34
N ARG A 38 -26.27 -2.90 -7.62
CA ARG A 38 -27.62 -3.05 -8.23
C ARG A 38 -28.18 -4.43 -7.91
N GLU A 39 -29.47 -4.49 -7.72
CA GLU A 39 -30.17 -5.75 -7.50
C GLU A 39 -29.85 -6.76 -8.60
N GLY A 40 -29.67 -8.04 -8.21
CA GLY A 40 -29.29 -9.13 -9.12
C GLY A 40 -27.78 -9.29 -9.38
N LEU A 41 -26.91 -8.33 -8.97
CA LEU A 41 -25.46 -8.46 -9.12
C LEU A 41 -24.78 -9.09 -7.89
N THR A 42 -25.52 -9.37 -6.84
CA THR A 42 -24.99 -10.05 -5.65
C THR A 42 -24.74 -11.51 -5.94
N MET A 43 -23.52 -12.00 -5.73
CA MET A 43 -23.20 -13.42 -5.91
C MET A 43 -23.98 -14.29 -4.91
N GLU A 44 -24.56 -15.39 -5.38
CA GLU A 44 -25.15 -16.42 -4.54
C GLU A 44 -24.07 -17.15 -3.71
N GLY A 45 -24.47 -17.71 -2.55
CA GLY A 45 -23.56 -18.47 -1.69
C GLY A 45 -22.54 -17.63 -0.91
N THR A 46 -22.75 -16.33 -0.75
CA THR A 46 -21.91 -15.49 0.09
C THR A 46 -22.19 -15.73 1.57
N ALA A 47 -21.14 -15.63 2.40
CA ALA A 47 -21.25 -15.74 3.85
C ALA A 47 -22.33 -14.80 4.42
N PRO A 48 -22.99 -15.16 5.53
CA PRO A 48 -23.97 -14.31 6.19
C PRO A 48 -23.31 -12.98 6.57
N GLY A 49 -24.07 -11.89 6.47
CA GLY A 49 -23.59 -10.53 6.78
C GLY A 49 -24.30 -9.47 5.94
N ALA A 50 -24.22 -8.22 6.40
CA ALA A 50 -24.76 -7.09 5.67
C ALA A 50 -24.07 -6.90 4.30
N ALA A 51 -24.84 -6.49 3.30
CA ALA A 51 -24.26 -6.11 2.00
C ALA A 51 -23.36 -4.89 2.18
N PRO A 52 -22.13 -4.89 1.65
CA PRO A 52 -21.22 -3.76 1.77
C PRO A 52 -21.77 -2.54 1.03
N ARG A 53 -21.36 -1.36 1.50
CA ARG A 53 -21.53 -0.09 0.81
C ARG A 53 -20.20 0.31 0.18
N PHE A 54 -20.28 1.12 -0.87
CA PHE A 54 -19.12 1.59 -1.61
C PHE A 54 -18.99 3.10 -1.50
N VAL A 55 -17.74 3.56 -1.35
CA VAL A 55 -17.34 4.97 -1.46
C VAL A 55 -16.43 5.11 -2.67
N VAL A 56 -16.59 6.17 -3.43
CA VAL A 56 -15.73 6.44 -4.60
C VAL A 56 -14.35 6.81 -4.12
N THR A 57 -13.35 6.01 -4.49
CA THR A 57 -11.95 6.21 -4.11
C THR A 57 -11.01 5.98 -5.28
N GLY A 58 -9.78 6.47 -5.16
CA GLY A 58 -8.70 6.18 -6.08
C GLY A 58 -7.37 6.66 -5.54
N GLU A 59 -6.31 6.03 -5.97
CA GLU A 59 -4.95 6.37 -5.61
C GLU A 59 -4.23 6.98 -6.81
N ILE A 60 -3.48 8.07 -6.58
CA ILE A 60 -2.71 8.78 -7.60
C ILE A 60 -1.24 8.73 -7.24
N SER A 61 -0.40 8.31 -8.20
CA SER A 61 1.06 8.32 -8.08
C SER A 61 1.62 9.64 -8.61
N CYS A 62 2.26 10.42 -7.74
CA CYS A 62 2.94 11.67 -8.08
C CYS A 62 4.43 11.44 -8.22
N ILE A 63 5.01 11.75 -9.40
CA ILE A 63 6.46 11.69 -9.64
C ILE A 63 6.93 13.04 -10.16
N TYR A 64 7.74 13.76 -9.38
CA TYR A 64 8.14 15.11 -9.68
C TYR A 64 9.53 15.46 -9.11
N LYS A 65 10.10 16.60 -9.52
CA LYS A 65 11.34 17.12 -8.94
C LYS A 65 11.02 18.24 -7.96
N ARG A 66 11.54 18.11 -6.73
CA ARG A 66 11.46 19.16 -5.70
C ARG A 66 12.71 19.18 -4.85
N HIS A 67 13.26 20.36 -4.60
CA HIS A 67 14.53 20.57 -3.88
C HIS A 67 15.70 19.74 -4.47
N GLY A 68 15.80 19.68 -5.81
CA GLY A 68 16.86 18.97 -6.52
C GLY A 68 16.77 17.43 -6.49
N ARG A 69 15.75 16.84 -5.84
CA ARG A 69 15.54 15.39 -5.73
C ARG A 69 14.27 14.97 -6.49
N THR A 70 14.28 13.73 -7.03
CA THR A 70 13.06 13.12 -7.54
C THR A 70 12.23 12.65 -6.36
N ARG A 71 11.01 13.16 -6.24
CA ARG A 71 10.02 12.77 -5.24
C ARG A 71 9.01 11.84 -5.87
N LYS A 72 8.58 10.84 -5.10
CA LYS A 72 7.56 9.86 -5.51
C LYS A 72 6.64 9.65 -4.32
N VAL A 73 5.38 10.03 -4.48
CA VAL A 73 4.39 9.97 -3.40
C VAL A 73 3.09 9.42 -3.97
N HIS A 74 2.46 8.50 -3.28
CA HIS A 74 1.11 8.06 -3.55
C HIS A 74 0.14 8.81 -2.64
N ASN A 75 -1.02 9.14 -3.20
CA ASN A 75 -2.06 9.88 -2.51
C ASN A 75 -3.41 9.23 -2.79
N LEU A 76 -4.12 8.88 -1.74
CA LEU A 76 -5.46 8.33 -1.78
C LEU A 76 -6.47 9.48 -1.73
N ILE A 77 -7.50 9.40 -2.57
CA ILE A 77 -8.58 10.41 -2.65
C ILE A 77 -9.92 9.70 -2.48
N LEU A 78 -10.76 10.23 -1.59
CA LEU A 78 -12.13 9.81 -1.40
C LEU A 78 -13.06 10.93 -1.89
N LEU A 79 -14.12 10.54 -2.61
CA LEU A 79 -15.06 11.49 -3.24
C LEU A 79 -16.50 11.17 -2.85
N PRO A 80 -17.36 12.20 -2.70
CA PRO A 80 -18.76 12.03 -2.31
C PRO A 80 -19.65 11.44 -3.42
N SER A 81 -19.20 11.45 -4.68
CA SER A 81 -20.04 10.97 -5.79
C SER A 81 -19.23 10.66 -7.05
N LEU A 82 -19.88 9.96 -7.99
CA LEU A 82 -19.33 9.68 -9.32
C LEU A 82 -19.20 10.95 -10.16
N GLU A 83 -20.04 11.97 -9.94
CA GLU A 83 -19.95 13.27 -10.61
C GLU A 83 -18.69 14.04 -10.16
N ALA A 84 -18.36 13.99 -8.85
CA ALA A 84 -17.10 14.54 -8.33
C ALA A 84 -15.89 13.79 -8.93
N ALA A 85 -15.99 12.48 -9.14
CA ALA A 85 -14.97 11.68 -9.79
C ALA A 85 -14.77 12.08 -11.27
N ASP A 86 -15.85 12.38 -12.01
CA ASP A 86 -15.73 12.86 -13.39
C ASP A 86 -15.06 14.23 -13.46
N GLU A 87 -15.47 15.17 -12.58
CA GLU A 87 -14.89 16.52 -12.56
C GLU A 87 -13.40 16.47 -12.25
N LEU A 88 -12.99 15.72 -11.23
CA LEU A 88 -11.57 15.54 -10.90
C LEU A 88 -10.82 14.82 -12.00
N SER A 89 -11.38 13.75 -12.56
CA SER A 89 -10.74 13.00 -13.64
C SER A 89 -10.54 13.83 -14.89
N ALA A 90 -11.50 14.68 -15.27
CA ALA A 90 -11.34 15.59 -16.41
C ALA A 90 -10.18 16.58 -16.21
N ARG A 91 -9.95 17.05 -14.98
CA ARG A 91 -8.80 17.92 -14.66
C ARG A 91 -7.49 17.16 -14.70
N LEU A 92 -7.45 15.93 -14.19
CA LEU A 92 -6.25 15.10 -14.20
C LEU A 92 -5.89 14.63 -15.61
N GLU A 93 -6.87 14.33 -16.45
CA GLU A 93 -6.68 13.96 -17.86
C GLU A 93 -6.04 15.09 -18.68
N ALA A 94 -6.32 16.36 -18.36
CA ALA A 94 -5.67 17.50 -18.96
C ALA A 94 -4.17 17.62 -18.59
N ILE A 95 -3.73 16.95 -17.53
CA ILE A 95 -2.36 16.99 -17.02
C ILE A 95 -1.57 15.76 -17.47
N GLY A 96 -2.20 14.59 -17.52
CA GLY A 96 -1.50 13.35 -17.84
C GLY A 96 -2.43 12.19 -18.21
N ASN A 97 -1.82 11.05 -18.50
CA ASN A 97 -2.56 9.87 -18.90
C ASN A 97 -3.22 9.21 -17.67
N ILE A 98 -4.54 9.07 -17.70
CA ILE A 98 -5.36 8.37 -16.70
C ILE A 98 -6.06 7.12 -17.26
N HIS A 99 -5.71 6.68 -18.47
CA HIS A 99 -6.32 5.54 -19.17
C HIS A 99 -5.54 4.24 -19.02
N SER A 100 -4.43 4.26 -18.28
CA SER A 100 -3.66 3.05 -18.00
C SER A 100 -4.31 2.27 -16.86
N ASP A 101 -4.24 0.94 -16.93
CA ASP A 101 -4.71 0.08 -15.85
C ASP A 101 -4.01 0.41 -14.52
N GLY A 102 -4.78 0.36 -13.44
CA GLY A 102 -4.32 0.69 -12.10
C GLY A 102 -4.23 2.21 -11.87
N ARG A 103 -3.47 2.59 -10.84
CA ARG A 103 -3.32 4.00 -10.46
C ARG A 103 -2.58 4.81 -11.53
N PRO A 104 -3.04 6.01 -11.89
CA PRO A 104 -2.33 6.87 -12.82
C PRO A 104 -1.03 7.40 -12.22
N ILE A 105 0.00 7.50 -13.06
CA ILE A 105 1.29 8.09 -12.71
C ILE A 105 1.36 9.47 -13.36
N LEU A 106 1.35 10.52 -12.53
CA LEU A 106 1.34 11.90 -13.01
C LEU A 106 2.66 12.61 -12.66
N GLY A 107 3.16 13.40 -13.60
CA GLY A 107 4.28 14.32 -13.40
C GLY A 107 3.87 15.57 -12.60
N LEU A 108 3.08 15.39 -11.54
CA LEU A 108 2.44 16.43 -10.76
C LEU A 108 2.96 16.42 -9.32
N ASP A 109 3.13 17.60 -8.73
CA ASP A 109 3.47 17.74 -7.32
C ASP A 109 2.28 17.33 -6.44
N SER A 110 2.52 16.62 -5.34
CA SER A 110 1.45 16.20 -4.41
C SER A 110 0.69 17.38 -3.81
N ARG A 111 1.38 18.48 -3.57
CA ARG A 111 0.76 19.76 -3.14
C ARG A 111 -0.23 20.27 -4.19
N ASP A 112 0.18 20.28 -5.47
CA ASP A 112 -0.67 20.74 -6.58
C ASP A 112 -1.83 19.76 -6.82
N LEU A 113 -1.61 18.45 -6.67
CA LEU A 113 -2.69 17.44 -6.72
C LEU A 113 -3.74 17.70 -5.64
N LEU A 114 -3.33 18.00 -4.41
CA LEU A 114 -4.24 18.33 -3.32
C LEU A 114 -5.05 19.61 -3.64
N GLU A 115 -4.42 20.66 -4.14
CA GLU A 115 -5.10 21.89 -4.55
C GLU A 115 -6.14 21.63 -5.65
N ILE A 116 -5.76 20.89 -6.70
CA ILE A 116 -6.68 20.51 -7.79
C ILE A 116 -7.85 19.68 -7.28
N THR A 117 -7.59 18.76 -6.34
CA THR A 117 -8.62 17.91 -5.75
C THR A 117 -9.65 18.74 -4.99
N LEU A 118 -9.19 19.65 -4.13
CA LEU A 118 -10.10 20.49 -3.33
C LEU A 118 -10.81 21.56 -4.18
N ASP A 119 -10.19 22.06 -5.24
CA ASP A 119 -10.83 22.94 -6.19
C ASP A 119 -11.89 22.23 -7.05
N ALA A 120 -11.71 20.94 -7.34
CA ALA A 120 -12.70 20.12 -8.05
C ALA A 120 -13.85 19.73 -7.11
N CYS A 121 -13.52 19.36 -5.89
CA CYS A 121 -14.47 18.88 -4.87
C CYS A 121 -14.00 19.28 -3.46
N PRO A 122 -14.52 20.39 -2.88
CA PRO A 122 -14.15 20.82 -1.52
C PRO A 122 -14.48 19.81 -0.42
N GLN A 123 -15.36 18.85 -0.69
CA GLN A 123 -15.74 17.79 0.23
C GLN A 123 -14.81 16.57 0.13
N ALA A 124 -13.89 16.53 -0.83
CA ALA A 124 -12.94 15.42 -0.99
C ALA A 124 -12.10 15.22 0.28
N VAL A 125 -11.76 13.97 0.56
CA VAL A 125 -10.74 13.63 1.55
C VAL A 125 -9.48 13.22 0.80
N PHE A 126 -8.35 13.78 1.21
CA PHE A 126 -7.05 13.53 0.63
C PHE A 126 -6.13 12.96 1.71
N ILE A 127 -5.53 11.81 1.44
CA ILE A 127 -4.74 11.05 2.41
C ILE A 127 -3.42 10.64 1.74
N PRO A 128 -2.26 11.07 2.25
CA PRO A 128 -0.98 10.48 1.87
C PRO A 128 -1.00 8.98 2.17
N ALA A 129 -0.81 8.15 1.12
CA ALA A 129 -0.93 6.71 1.21
C ALA A 129 0.35 6.08 1.78
N HIS A 130 0.20 5.00 2.57
CA HIS A 130 1.28 4.14 3.13
C HIS A 130 2.59 4.90 3.35
N ILE A 131 2.58 5.89 4.25
CA ILE A 131 3.56 6.98 4.34
C ILE A 131 5.01 6.56 4.57
N TRP A 132 5.30 5.29 4.91
CA TRP A 132 6.62 4.78 5.26
C TRP A 132 7.24 3.81 4.25
N THR A 133 6.52 3.39 3.20
CA THR A 133 7.13 2.50 2.21
C THR A 133 8.40 3.14 1.63
N PRO A 134 9.50 2.37 1.40
CA PRO A 134 10.77 2.97 0.96
C PRO A 134 10.68 3.79 -0.33
N HIS A 135 9.74 3.44 -1.20
CA HIS A 135 9.44 4.14 -2.45
C HIS A 135 7.97 4.56 -2.49
N PHE A 136 7.68 5.65 -3.19
CA PHE A 136 6.33 6.14 -3.45
C PHE A 136 5.54 6.51 -2.20
N SER A 137 6.19 7.03 -1.19
CA SER A 137 5.55 7.47 0.05
C SER A 137 6.10 8.80 0.55
N MET A 138 5.31 9.47 1.41
CA MET A 138 5.65 10.80 1.92
C MET A 138 6.94 10.80 2.72
N PHE A 139 7.19 9.78 3.56
CA PHE A 139 8.40 9.68 4.39
C PHE A 139 9.38 8.59 3.95
N GLY A 140 9.17 8.00 2.77
CA GLY A 140 10.01 6.91 2.28
C GLY A 140 11.49 7.29 2.14
N ALA A 141 12.39 6.40 2.56
CA ALA A 141 13.83 6.64 2.61
C ALA A 141 14.44 7.07 1.26
N PHE A 142 13.92 6.58 0.13
CA PHE A 142 14.51 6.84 -1.18
C PHE A 142 13.93 8.06 -1.90
N SER A 143 12.67 8.39 -1.69
CA SER A 143 11.99 9.42 -2.47
C SER A 143 11.07 10.34 -1.67
N GLY A 144 11.01 10.15 -0.36
CA GLY A 144 10.18 10.93 0.55
C GLY A 144 10.78 12.25 1.01
N PHE A 145 10.10 12.86 1.94
CA PHE A 145 10.42 14.12 2.61
C PHE A 145 10.70 13.86 4.10
N ASP A 146 11.19 14.86 4.80
CA ASP A 146 11.44 14.77 6.23
C ASP A 146 10.28 15.35 7.05
N THR A 147 9.45 16.22 6.46
CA THR A 147 8.26 16.79 7.11
C THR A 147 7.06 16.83 6.15
N ILE A 148 5.85 16.98 6.72
CA ILE A 148 4.60 17.13 5.95
C ILE A 148 4.62 18.45 5.17
N GLU A 149 5.14 19.51 5.77
CA GLU A 149 5.25 20.85 5.18
C GLU A 149 6.18 20.84 3.96
N GLU A 150 7.24 20.06 3.98
CA GLU A 150 8.10 19.90 2.80
C GLU A 150 7.34 19.29 1.61
N CYS A 151 6.38 18.40 1.88
CA CYS A 151 5.56 17.76 0.86
C CYS A 151 4.40 18.66 0.38
N PHE A 152 3.66 19.26 1.32
CA PHE A 152 2.39 19.95 1.01
C PHE A 152 2.44 21.48 1.15
N ALA A 153 3.50 22.05 1.70
CA ALA A 153 3.72 23.50 1.87
C ALA A 153 2.49 24.20 2.51
N ASP A 154 1.95 25.20 1.84
CA ASP A 154 0.78 25.97 2.24
C ASP A 154 -0.52 25.15 2.31
N MET A 155 -0.56 23.97 1.68
CA MET A 155 -1.70 23.07 1.70
C MET A 155 -1.68 22.06 2.87
N THR A 156 -0.62 22.05 3.70
CA THR A 156 -0.50 21.18 4.88
C THR A 156 -1.74 21.20 5.79
N PRO A 157 -2.40 22.36 6.07
CA PRO A 157 -3.60 22.39 6.92
C PRO A 157 -4.81 21.59 6.40
N HIS A 158 -4.78 21.15 5.13
CA HIS A 158 -5.83 20.35 4.51
C HIS A 158 -5.56 18.84 4.60
N ILE A 159 -4.42 18.43 5.14
CA ILE A 159 -4.13 17.03 5.45
C ILE A 159 -4.66 16.73 6.85
N HIS A 160 -5.66 15.86 6.95
CA HIS A 160 -6.31 15.50 8.22
C HIS A 160 -6.03 14.06 8.64
N ALA A 161 -5.52 13.25 7.74
CA ALA A 161 -5.20 11.85 7.98
C ALA A 161 -3.98 11.42 7.16
N VAL A 162 -3.31 10.38 7.64
CA VAL A 162 -2.25 9.67 6.90
C VAL A 162 -2.46 8.17 7.05
N GLU A 163 -2.07 7.41 6.04
CA GLU A 163 -2.21 5.97 6.04
C GLU A 163 -0.96 5.28 6.60
N THR A 164 -1.15 4.41 7.61
CA THR A 164 -0.09 3.57 8.16
C THR A 164 0.47 2.64 7.08
N GLY A 165 -0.43 1.97 6.36
CA GLY A 165 -0.10 0.98 5.34
C GLY A 165 0.60 -0.25 5.93
N LEU A 166 0.77 -1.29 5.12
CA LEU A 166 1.33 -2.58 5.55
C LEU A 166 2.76 -2.52 6.12
N SER A 167 3.42 -1.38 6.05
CA SER A 167 4.84 -1.22 6.45
C SER A 167 5.02 -0.59 7.82
N SER A 168 3.96 -0.02 8.41
CA SER A 168 4.01 0.61 9.73
C SER A 168 2.72 0.39 10.51
N ASP A 169 2.79 0.55 11.81
CA ASP A 169 1.65 0.50 12.72
C ASP A 169 1.56 1.79 13.57
N PRO A 170 0.49 2.01 14.32
CA PRO A 170 0.36 3.18 15.17
C PRO A 170 1.51 3.39 16.14
N PRO A 171 2.08 2.40 16.84
CA PRO A 171 3.27 2.57 17.69
C PRO A 171 4.49 3.17 16.99
N MET A 172 4.75 2.78 15.74
CA MET A 172 5.82 3.38 14.93
C MET A 172 5.52 4.85 14.65
N ASN A 173 4.29 5.18 14.27
CA ASN A 173 3.84 6.53 13.95
C ASN A 173 3.79 7.45 15.19
N TRP A 174 3.45 6.95 16.37
CA TRP A 174 3.42 7.75 17.61
C TRP A 174 4.79 8.29 18.04
N ARG A 175 5.87 7.75 17.50
CA ARG A 175 7.23 8.23 17.75
C ARG A 175 7.54 9.56 17.04
N VAL A 176 6.68 9.99 16.12
CA VAL A 176 6.86 11.17 15.26
C VAL A 176 5.80 12.21 15.59
N SER A 177 6.17 13.24 16.39
CA SER A 177 5.20 14.19 16.97
C SER A 177 4.44 15.02 15.94
N MET A 178 5.01 15.23 14.76
CA MET A 178 4.32 15.96 13.68
C MET A 178 3.05 15.26 13.17
N LEU A 179 2.83 13.99 13.53
CA LEU A 179 1.64 13.23 13.18
C LEU A 179 0.50 13.31 14.22
N ASP A 180 0.71 13.93 15.38
CA ASP A 180 -0.25 13.92 16.50
C ASP A 180 -1.61 14.51 16.17
N GLY A 181 -1.67 15.48 15.29
CA GLY A 181 -2.92 16.13 14.89
C GLY A 181 -3.70 15.38 13.79
N LEU A 182 -3.16 14.26 13.30
CA LEU A 182 -3.70 13.53 12.16
C LEU A 182 -4.33 12.22 12.60
N THR A 183 -5.41 11.83 11.89
CA THR A 183 -5.98 10.49 12.06
C THR A 183 -5.09 9.49 11.32
N LEU A 184 -4.64 8.47 12.04
CA LEU A 184 -3.98 7.32 11.43
C LEU A 184 -5.06 6.39 10.89
N VAL A 185 -5.11 6.22 9.57
CA VAL A 185 -6.02 5.30 8.88
C VAL A 185 -5.25 4.08 8.38
N SER A 186 -5.96 2.97 8.22
CA SER A 186 -5.37 1.68 7.86
C SER A 186 -6.19 1.05 6.74
N HIS A 187 -5.61 0.94 5.55
CA HIS A 187 -6.29 0.39 4.39
C HIS A 187 -5.46 -0.72 3.75
N SER A 188 -6.14 -1.75 3.27
CA SER A 188 -5.51 -3.01 2.85
C SER A 188 -4.60 -2.93 1.63
N ASP A 189 -4.64 -1.86 0.84
CA ASP A 189 -3.93 -1.76 -0.46
C ASP A 189 -4.08 -3.05 -1.27
N ALA A 190 -5.33 -3.54 -1.39
CA ALA A 190 -5.63 -4.87 -1.89
C ALA A 190 -5.63 -4.90 -3.41
N HIS A 191 -4.67 -5.62 -4.00
CA HIS A 191 -4.59 -5.89 -5.44
C HIS A 191 -5.35 -7.18 -5.85
N SER A 192 -6.09 -7.77 -4.93
CA SER A 192 -6.98 -8.91 -5.18
C SER A 192 -8.02 -9.05 -4.08
N PRO A 193 -9.20 -9.66 -4.36
CA PRO A 193 -10.27 -9.81 -3.36
C PRO A 193 -9.84 -10.56 -2.09
N ALA A 194 -8.90 -11.50 -2.20
CA ALA A 194 -8.38 -12.27 -1.06
C ALA A 194 -7.61 -11.39 -0.06
N LYS A 195 -7.04 -10.28 -0.52
CA LYS A 195 -6.23 -9.37 0.30
C LYS A 195 -7.03 -8.25 0.98
N LEU A 196 -8.33 -8.12 0.68
CA LEU A 196 -9.22 -7.22 1.42
C LEU A 196 -9.21 -7.56 2.91
N GLY A 197 -9.22 -6.54 3.77
CA GLY A 197 -9.28 -6.69 5.22
C GLY A 197 -7.97 -7.14 5.87
N ARG A 198 -6.82 -7.02 5.19
CA ARG A 198 -5.52 -7.11 5.88
C ARG A 198 -5.34 -5.96 6.86
N GLU A 199 -5.89 -4.83 6.49
CA GLU A 199 -6.01 -3.61 7.28
C GLU A 199 -7.42 -3.05 7.12
N ALA A 200 -7.92 -2.35 8.13
CA ALA A 200 -9.23 -1.72 8.13
C ALA A 200 -9.37 -0.66 9.22
N ASP A 201 -10.24 0.31 8.99
CA ASP A 201 -10.69 1.27 9.99
C ASP A 201 -11.91 0.75 10.76
N LEU A 202 -11.92 1.00 12.05
CA LEU A 202 -13.04 0.69 12.95
C LEU A 202 -13.84 1.98 13.24
N LEU A 203 -15.08 2.00 12.78
CA LEU A 203 -15.94 3.17 12.89
C LEU A 203 -17.20 2.85 13.71
N SER A 204 -17.68 3.83 14.51
CA SER A 204 -18.96 3.81 15.22
C SER A 204 -19.91 4.90 14.71
N THR A 205 -19.89 5.12 13.40
CA THR A 205 -20.71 6.12 12.72
C THR A 205 -21.81 5.48 11.88
N GLY A 206 -22.76 6.29 11.41
CA GLY A 206 -23.63 5.89 10.30
C GLY A 206 -22.84 5.63 9.02
N VAL A 207 -23.41 4.81 8.13
CA VAL A 207 -22.77 4.49 6.84
C VAL A 207 -23.17 5.55 5.81
N SER A 208 -22.47 6.69 5.85
CA SER A 208 -22.60 7.79 4.87
C SER A 208 -21.25 8.47 4.66
N TYR A 209 -21.09 9.15 3.53
CA TYR A 209 -19.85 9.88 3.22
C TYR A 209 -19.57 11.03 4.22
N PRO A 210 -20.53 11.87 4.62
CA PRO A 210 -20.29 12.92 5.61
C PRO A 210 -19.85 12.38 6.97
N GLU A 211 -20.43 11.26 7.43
CA GLU A 211 -20.03 10.61 8.68
C GLU A 211 -18.60 10.05 8.58
N LEU A 212 -18.24 9.43 7.46
CA LEU A 212 -16.87 8.98 7.18
C LEU A 212 -15.88 10.15 7.20
N VAL A 213 -16.20 11.24 6.49
CA VAL A 213 -15.38 12.45 6.44
C VAL A 213 -15.19 13.06 7.85
N ARG A 214 -16.24 13.12 8.64
CA ARG A 214 -16.18 13.59 10.02
C ARG A 214 -15.24 12.71 10.85
N ALA A 215 -15.39 11.40 10.78
CA ALA A 215 -14.54 10.45 11.49
C ALA A 215 -13.06 10.61 11.11
N ILE A 216 -12.76 10.72 9.82
CA ILE A 216 -11.39 10.89 9.33
C ILE A 216 -10.80 12.26 9.71
N ARG A 217 -11.57 13.35 9.58
CA ARG A 217 -11.07 14.72 9.82
C ARG A 217 -10.96 15.09 11.28
N THR A 218 -11.81 14.56 12.13
CA THR A 218 -11.92 14.98 13.54
C THR A 218 -11.63 13.87 14.54
N GLY A 219 -11.56 12.61 14.08
CA GLY A 219 -11.48 11.44 14.96
C GLY A 219 -12.77 11.12 15.70
N GLU A 220 -13.86 11.87 15.50
CA GLU A 220 -15.15 11.61 16.13
C GLU A 220 -15.84 10.42 15.45
N GLY A 221 -16.12 9.36 16.22
CA GLY A 221 -16.62 8.10 15.67
C GLY A 221 -15.55 7.20 15.04
N PHE A 222 -14.29 7.65 15.00
CA PHE A 222 -13.16 6.81 14.65
C PHE A 222 -12.73 6.01 15.89
N CYS A 223 -12.91 4.69 15.88
CA CYS A 223 -12.71 3.82 17.04
C CYS A 223 -11.31 3.21 17.11
N GLY A 224 -10.60 3.15 15.99
CA GLY A 224 -9.27 2.55 15.91
C GLY A 224 -9.04 1.86 14.58
N THR A 225 -7.98 1.07 14.50
CA THR A 225 -7.58 0.38 13.28
C THR A 225 -7.34 -1.11 13.50
N VAL A 226 -7.46 -1.88 12.42
CA VAL A 226 -6.90 -3.22 12.26
C VAL A 226 -5.65 -3.08 11.42
N GLU A 227 -4.52 -3.50 11.97
CA GLU A 227 -3.20 -3.35 11.36
C GLU A 227 -2.62 -4.71 10.98
N PHE A 228 -1.92 -4.75 9.87
CA PHE A 228 -1.06 -5.86 9.52
C PHE A 228 0.21 -5.84 10.39
N PHE A 229 0.97 -6.92 10.44
CA PHE A 229 2.25 -6.96 11.15
C PHE A 229 3.35 -6.34 10.26
N PRO A 230 3.87 -5.13 10.57
CA PRO A 230 4.89 -4.47 9.75
C PRO A 230 6.16 -5.31 9.59
N GLU A 231 6.45 -6.16 10.57
CA GLU A 231 7.62 -7.05 10.54
C GLU A 231 7.54 -8.08 9.39
N GLU A 232 6.36 -8.39 8.86
CA GLU A 232 6.23 -9.26 7.68
C GLU A 232 6.67 -8.57 6.39
N GLY A 233 6.77 -7.25 6.39
CA GLY A 233 7.24 -6.44 5.27
C GLY A 233 8.69 -6.76 4.88
N LYS A 234 8.94 -6.97 3.59
CA LYS A 234 10.26 -7.34 3.04
C LYS A 234 11.37 -6.28 3.18
N TYR A 235 11.04 -5.11 3.71
CA TYR A 235 11.96 -4.01 3.97
C TYR A 235 11.76 -3.42 5.37
N HIS A 236 11.36 -4.23 6.35
CA HIS A 236 11.08 -3.74 7.70
C HIS A 236 12.38 -3.30 8.41
N LEU A 237 13.38 -4.17 8.47
CA LEU A 237 14.69 -3.88 9.06
C LEU A 237 15.76 -3.64 8.00
N ASP A 238 16.89 -3.10 8.46
CA ASP A 238 18.08 -2.92 7.64
C ASP A 238 18.73 -4.27 7.32
N GLY A 239 19.28 -4.42 6.12
CA GLY A 239 19.91 -5.69 5.83
C GLY A 239 20.71 -5.76 4.55
N HIS A 240 21.37 -6.93 4.41
CA HIS A 240 22.05 -7.34 3.20
C HIS A 240 21.79 -8.83 2.97
N ARG A 241 20.77 -9.14 2.18
CA ARG A 241 20.24 -10.48 1.96
C ARG A 241 21.30 -11.47 1.48
N SER A 242 22.17 -11.05 0.55
CA SER A 242 23.24 -11.91 0.01
C SER A 242 24.22 -12.40 1.07
N CYS A 243 24.32 -11.69 2.20
CA CYS A 243 25.17 -12.06 3.35
C CYS A 243 24.40 -12.61 4.54
N GLY A 244 23.06 -12.70 4.45
CA GLY A 244 22.21 -13.11 5.56
C GLY A 244 22.23 -12.13 6.74
N VAL A 245 22.55 -10.86 6.50
CA VAL A 245 22.67 -9.82 7.54
C VAL A 245 21.34 -9.09 7.68
N CYS A 246 20.78 -9.11 8.89
CA CYS A 246 19.61 -8.34 9.31
C CYS A 246 20.01 -7.59 10.59
N LEU A 247 19.82 -6.27 10.61
CA LEU A 247 20.25 -5.39 11.69
C LEU A 247 19.09 -4.47 12.09
N THR A 248 19.05 -4.13 13.38
CA THR A 248 18.22 -3.02 13.86
C THR A 248 18.79 -1.67 13.39
N PRO A 249 17.97 -0.60 13.36
CA PRO A 249 18.46 0.74 13.01
C PRO A 249 19.70 1.17 13.79
N ALA A 250 19.69 0.95 15.11
CA ALA A 250 20.81 1.30 15.97
C ALA A 250 22.11 0.55 15.62
N GLU A 251 22.03 -0.75 15.33
CA GLU A 251 23.17 -1.55 14.89
C GLU A 251 23.69 -1.11 13.52
N ALA A 252 22.79 -0.79 12.58
CA ALA A 252 23.16 -0.30 11.27
C ALA A 252 23.83 1.07 11.33
N MET A 253 23.30 2.01 12.14
CA MET A 253 23.91 3.33 12.36
C MET A 253 25.30 3.23 12.99
N GLN A 254 25.49 2.39 14.01
CA GLN A 254 26.81 2.15 14.62
C GLN A 254 27.85 1.62 13.62
N ARG A 255 27.41 0.95 12.56
CA ARG A 255 28.25 0.41 11.48
C ARG A 255 28.38 1.33 10.28
N GLY A 256 27.84 2.56 10.37
CA GLY A 256 27.85 3.52 9.26
C GLY A 256 27.06 3.04 8.04
N GLY A 257 26.03 2.22 8.24
CA GLY A 257 25.18 1.68 7.16
C GLY A 257 25.89 0.63 6.28
N LEU A 258 26.95 -0.01 6.78
CA LEU A 258 27.75 -0.99 6.04
C LEU A 258 27.53 -2.42 6.55
N CYS A 259 27.44 -3.36 5.62
CA CYS A 259 27.36 -4.79 5.92
C CYS A 259 28.63 -5.28 6.61
N PRO A 260 28.54 -5.90 7.80
CA PRO A 260 29.73 -6.39 8.55
C PRO A 260 30.46 -7.55 7.86
N VAL A 261 29.83 -8.20 6.87
CA VAL A 261 30.41 -9.36 6.16
C VAL A 261 31.17 -8.92 4.92
N CYS A 262 30.61 -8.03 4.08
CA CYS A 262 31.20 -7.69 2.78
C CYS A 262 31.51 -6.20 2.59
N GLY A 263 31.23 -5.35 3.57
CA GLY A 263 31.49 -3.90 3.53
C GLY A 263 30.62 -3.09 2.57
N LYS A 264 29.67 -3.72 1.85
CA LYS A 264 28.71 -3.00 0.99
C LYS A 264 27.67 -2.27 1.83
N ARG A 265 27.02 -1.27 1.23
CA ARG A 265 25.91 -0.57 1.86
C ARG A 265 24.76 -1.53 2.17
N LEU A 266 24.15 -1.36 3.35
CA LEU A 266 22.92 -2.02 3.72
C LEU A 266 21.72 -1.43 2.92
N THR A 267 20.73 -2.25 2.67
CA THR A 267 19.40 -1.77 2.28
C THR A 267 18.71 -1.24 3.52
N ILE A 268 18.36 0.03 3.52
CA ILE A 268 17.73 0.71 4.64
C ILE A 268 16.25 0.29 4.74
N GLY A 269 15.86 -0.11 5.94
CA GLY A 269 14.50 -0.54 6.26
C GLY A 269 13.58 0.60 6.68
N VAL A 270 12.30 0.27 6.83
CA VAL A 270 11.27 1.22 7.27
C VAL A 270 11.52 1.66 8.72
N GLU A 271 11.86 0.74 9.61
CA GLU A 271 12.13 1.03 11.01
C GLU A 271 13.29 2.05 11.17
N HIS A 272 14.31 1.95 10.33
CA HIS A 272 15.42 2.91 10.29
C HIS A 272 14.93 4.32 9.95
N ARG A 273 14.04 4.41 8.95
CA ARG A 273 13.51 5.70 8.54
C ARG A 273 12.60 6.31 9.61
N VAL A 274 11.83 5.49 10.32
CA VAL A 274 11.08 5.92 11.50
C VAL A 274 12.01 6.41 12.57
N GLU A 275 13.11 5.69 12.86
CA GLU A 275 14.14 6.09 13.85
C GLU A 275 14.78 7.44 13.50
N GLU A 276 15.06 7.70 12.20
CA GLU A 276 15.62 8.98 11.73
C GLU A 276 14.69 10.17 12.00
N LEU A 277 13.37 9.99 11.87
CA LEU A 277 12.38 11.06 12.02
C LEU A 277 11.75 11.12 13.41
N ALA A 278 11.99 10.10 14.25
CA ALA A 278 11.43 10.01 15.58
C ALA A 278 12.03 11.07 16.52
N ASP A 279 11.16 11.79 17.20
CA ASP A 279 11.49 12.72 18.30
C ASP A 279 11.02 12.19 19.67
N ARG A 280 10.54 10.93 19.71
CA ARG A 280 10.03 10.25 20.91
C ARG A 280 10.58 8.82 21.01
N PRO A 281 10.74 8.29 22.23
CA PRO A 281 11.25 6.93 22.42
C PRO A 281 10.23 5.88 21.96
N ALA A 282 10.75 4.68 21.66
CA ALA A 282 9.90 3.51 21.43
C ALA A 282 8.99 3.25 22.64
N GLY A 283 7.74 2.84 22.38
CA GLY A 283 6.71 2.62 23.39
C GLY A 283 5.99 3.89 23.87
N PHE A 284 6.32 5.07 23.35
CA PHE A 284 5.53 6.28 23.59
C PHE A 284 4.13 6.14 22.98
N ARG A 285 3.12 6.60 23.74
CA ARG A 285 1.73 6.66 23.27
C ARG A 285 1.16 8.06 23.53
N PRO A 286 0.73 8.81 22.49
CA PRO A 286 0.14 10.12 22.67
C PRO A 286 -1.17 10.05 23.47
N LYS A 287 -1.47 11.14 24.19
CA LYS A 287 -2.76 11.26 24.86
C LYS A 287 -3.89 11.31 23.82
N GLY A 288 -4.87 10.42 23.96
CA GLY A 288 -6.00 10.34 23.02
C GLY A 288 -5.73 9.45 21.80
N ALA A 289 -4.56 8.81 21.72
CA ALA A 289 -4.27 7.83 20.68
C ALA A 289 -5.35 6.75 20.62
N LYS A 290 -5.88 6.51 19.42
CA LYS A 290 -6.88 5.48 19.18
C LYS A 290 -6.30 4.08 19.39
N PRO A 291 -7.10 3.09 19.81
CA PRO A 291 -6.66 1.70 19.88
C PRO A 291 -6.38 1.13 18.48
N TYR A 292 -5.62 0.06 18.45
CA TYR A 292 -5.40 -0.73 17.24
C TYR A 292 -5.35 -2.22 17.60
N GLU A 293 -5.59 -3.07 16.61
CA GLU A 293 -5.52 -4.52 16.71
C GLU A 293 -4.60 -5.06 15.61
N SER A 294 -3.51 -5.74 15.96
CA SER A 294 -2.65 -6.38 14.94
C SER A 294 -3.22 -7.74 14.59
N LEU A 295 -3.63 -7.91 13.33
CA LEU A 295 -4.21 -9.14 12.82
C LEU A 295 -3.47 -9.63 11.57
N ALA A 296 -3.61 -10.92 11.29
CA ALA A 296 -3.24 -11.51 10.01
C ALA A 296 -4.48 -12.12 9.36
N PRO A 297 -4.53 -12.25 8.02
CA PRO A 297 -5.63 -12.93 7.33
C PRO A 297 -5.88 -14.32 7.88
N LEU A 298 -7.14 -14.71 8.03
CA LEU A 298 -7.52 -16.00 8.64
C LEU A 298 -6.83 -17.22 7.99
N PRO A 299 -6.62 -17.30 6.66
CA PRO A 299 -5.84 -18.40 6.08
C PRO A 299 -4.38 -18.44 6.57
N GLU A 300 -3.76 -17.30 6.84
CA GLU A 300 -2.40 -17.18 7.38
C GLU A 300 -2.38 -17.60 8.86
N VAL A 301 -3.40 -17.23 9.62
CA VAL A 301 -3.59 -17.68 11.02
C VAL A 301 -3.78 -19.18 11.10
N ILE A 302 -4.62 -19.77 10.24
CA ILE A 302 -4.79 -21.23 10.15
C ILE A 302 -3.46 -21.92 9.87
N ALA A 303 -2.71 -21.40 8.89
CA ALA A 303 -1.41 -21.91 8.50
C ALA A 303 -0.39 -21.87 9.65
N ALA A 304 -0.27 -20.72 10.31
CA ALA A 304 0.63 -20.50 11.45
C ALA A 304 0.25 -21.33 12.69
N SER A 305 -1.02 -21.73 12.78
CA SER A 305 -1.55 -22.57 13.89
C SER A 305 -1.46 -24.06 13.63
N THR A 306 -1.34 -24.48 12.37
CA THR A 306 -1.38 -25.91 11.99
C THR A 306 -0.09 -26.42 11.37
N GLY A 307 0.89 -25.53 11.13
CA GLY A 307 2.13 -25.87 10.42
C GLY A 307 1.95 -26.14 8.92
N LEU A 308 0.78 -25.83 8.35
CA LEU A 308 0.47 -25.99 6.94
C LEU A 308 0.86 -24.74 6.15
N SER A 309 1.00 -24.88 4.84
CA SER A 309 1.14 -23.71 3.96
C SER A 309 -0.21 -22.98 3.79
N ALA A 310 -0.22 -21.65 3.87
CA ALA A 310 -1.41 -20.81 3.68
C ALA A 310 -2.12 -21.05 2.33
N GLY A 311 -1.37 -21.38 1.27
CA GLY A 311 -1.89 -21.71 -0.06
C GLY A 311 -2.34 -23.18 -0.22
N SER A 312 -2.32 -24.00 0.83
CA SER A 312 -2.70 -25.40 0.73
C SER A 312 -4.21 -25.59 0.63
N LYS A 313 -4.63 -26.65 -0.08
CA LYS A 313 -6.06 -27.02 -0.18
C LYS A 313 -6.72 -27.26 1.18
N LYS A 314 -5.96 -27.80 2.16
CA LYS A 314 -6.47 -28.04 3.51
C LYS A 314 -6.78 -26.72 4.23
N VAL A 315 -5.92 -25.74 4.14
CA VAL A 315 -6.16 -24.40 4.71
C VAL A 315 -7.35 -23.74 4.04
N ALA A 316 -7.44 -23.80 2.71
CA ALA A 316 -8.59 -23.26 1.99
C ALA A 316 -9.91 -23.91 2.40
N GLN A 317 -9.94 -25.25 2.53
CA GLN A 317 -11.12 -25.99 2.98
C GLN A 317 -11.51 -25.61 4.42
N GLN A 318 -10.55 -25.51 5.33
CA GLN A 318 -10.79 -25.14 6.71
C GLN A 318 -11.29 -23.68 6.84
N TYR A 319 -10.77 -22.79 6.01
CA TYR A 319 -11.24 -21.42 5.89
C TYR A 319 -12.72 -21.35 5.48
N GLU A 320 -13.12 -22.08 4.42
CA GLU A 320 -14.53 -22.12 3.99
C GLU A 320 -15.44 -22.69 5.12
N GLN A 321 -15.04 -23.77 5.75
CA GLN A 321 -15.81 -24.37 6.87
C GLN A 321 -15.99 -23.40 8.04
N LEU A 322 -14.97 -22.62 8.37
CA LEU A 322 -15.06 -21.62 9.42
C LEU A 322 -16.03 -20.50 9.05
N LEU A 323 -15.97 -19.99 7.81
CA LEU A 323 -16.90 -18.94 7.35
C LEU A 323 -18.36 -19.43 7.34
N GLU A 324 -18.61 -20.67 6.92
CA GLU A 324 -19.95 -21.27 6.91
C GLU A 324 -20.53 -21.44 8.30
N ARG A 325 -19.70 -21.82 9.28
CA ARG A 325 -20.16 -22.15 10.64
C ARG A 325 -20.20 -20.97 11.59
N LEU A 326 -19.24 -20.05 11.45
CA LEU A 326 -18.99 -19.00 12.45
C LEU A 326 -19.18 -17.58 11.90
N GLY A 327 -19.38 -17.43 10.60
CA GLY A 327 -19.60 -16.14 9.98
C GLY A 327 -18.34 -15.51 9.36
N PRO A 328 -18.32 -14.19 9.15
CA PRO A 328 -17.26 -13.53 8.40
C PRO A 328 -15.91 -13.52 9.14
N GLU A 329 -14.83 -13.38 8.38
CA GLU A 329 -13.45 -13.50 8.84
C GLU A 329 -13.14 -12.60 10.04
N PHE A 330 -13.55 -11.33 10.03
CA PHE A 330 -13.31 -10.42 11.16
C PHE A 330 -14.04 -10.85 12.43
N ALA A 331 -15.26 -11.38 12.32
CA ALA A 331 -15.95 -11.93 13.49
C ALA A 331 -15.18 -13.11 14.09
N ILE A 332 -14.68 -14.01 13.23
CA ILE A 332 -13.89 -15.17 13.67
C ILE A 332 -12.58 -14.71 14.31
N LEU A 333 -11.87 -13.77 13.73
CA LEU A 333 -10.59 -13.31 14.25
C LEU A 333 -10.73 -12.49 15.54
N ARG A 334 -11.83 -11.75 15.73
CA ARG A 334 -11.96 -10.76 16.79
C ARG A 334 -12.96 -11.11 17.89
N GLU A 335 -14.10 -11.74 17.56
CA GLU A 335 -15.27 -11.77 18.42
C GLU A 335 -15.70 -13.19 18.83
N VAL A 336 -15.71 -14.15 17.89
CA VAL A 336 -16.20 -15.51 18.14
C VAL A 336 -15.45 -16.15 19.33
N PRO A 337 -16.17 -16.75 20.30
CA PRO A 337 -15.53 -17.42 21.44
C PRO A 337 -14.55 -18.50 20.99
N PRO A 338 -13.37 -18.62 21.65
CA PRO A 338 -12.38 -19.65 21.31
C PRO A 338 -12.93 -21.07 21.34
N GLU A 339 -13.89 -21.35 22.21
CA GLU A 339 -14.54 -22.67 22.36
C GLU A 339 -15.38 -23.03 21.12
N ASP A 340 -15.98 -22.04 20.45
CA ASP A 340 -16.72 -22.23 19.20
C ASP A 340 -15.78 -22.48 18.04
N ILE A 341 -14.64 -21.77 18.03
CA ILE A 341 -13.56 -21.97 17.04
C ILE A 341 -12.97 -23.38 17.21
N GLU A 342 -12.73 -23.83 18.45
CA GLU A 342 -12.20 -25.17 18.74
C GLU A 342 -13.15 -26.28 18.23
N ARG A 343 -14.45 -26.11 18.44
CA ARG A 343 -15.46 -27.04 17.90
C ARG A 343 -15.52 -27.08 16.39
N ALA A 344 -15.22 -25.95 15.73
CA ALA A 344 -15.30 -25.83 14.27
C ALA A 344 -14.00 -26.22 13.55
N ALA A 345 -12.82 -25.92 14.13
CA ALA A 345 -11.52 -26.02 13.48
C ALA A 345 -10.44 -26.74 14.30
N GLY A 346 -10.76 -27.16 15.51
CA GLY A 346 -9.85 -27.86 16.42
C GLY A 346 -8.99 -26.96 17.30
N PRO A 347 -8.28 -27.58 18.28
CA PRO A 347 -7.60 -26.81 19.33
C PRO A 347 -6.42 -25.96 18.84
N CYS A 348 -5.72 -26.38 17.81
CA CYS A 348 -4.59 -25.60 17.27
C CYS A 348 -5.04 -24.24 16.74
N VAL A 349 -6.11 -24.18 15.94
CA VAL A 349 -6.63 -22.92 15.38
C VAL A 349 -7.21 -22.04 16.47
N ALA A 350 -7.94 -22.62 17.43
CA ALA A 350 -8.49 -21.89 18.58
C ALA A 350 -7.38 -21.24 19.42
N GLU A 351 -6.32 -22.00 19.75
CA GLU A 351 -5.17 -21.44 20.49
C GLU A 351 -4.42 -20.38 19.69
N GLY A 352 -4.24 -20.59 18.37
CA GLY A 352 -3.63 -19.61 17.49
C GLY A 352 -4.38 -18.28 17.49
N ILE A 353 -5.71 -18.30 17.35
CA ILE A 353 -6.55 -17.08 17.40
C ILE A 353 -6.53 -16.46 18.82
N ARG A 354 -6.52 -17.26 19.88
CA ARG A 354 -6.39 -16.75 21.26
C ARG A 354 -5.07 -16.01 21.45
N ARG A 355 -3.96 -16.55 20.94
CA ARG A 355 -2.64 -15.89 21.00
C ARG A 355 -2.60 -14.62 20.16
N LEU A 356 -3.15 -14.66 18.96
CA LEU A 356 -3.25 -13.50 18.10
C LEU A 356 -3.98 -12.34 18.80
N ARG A 357 -5.17 -12.59 19.33
CA ARG A 357 -5.95 -11.60 20.10
C ARG A 357 -5.22 -11.08 21.35
N ALA A 358 -4.40 -11.90 21.97
CA ALA A 358 -3.60 -11.54 23.14
C ALA A 358 -2.27 -10.84 22.75
N GLY A 359 -1.98 -10.62 21.47
CA GLY A 359 -0.70 -10.08 21.00
C GLY A 359 0.49 -11.01 21.25
N ARG A 360 0.26 -12.29 21.58
CA ARG A 360 1.32 -13.29 21.83
C ARG A 360 1.75 -13.93 20.51
N VAL A 361 2.38 -13.13 19.66
CA VAL A 361 2.84 -13.49 18.33
C VAL A 361 4.35 -13.45 18.29
N GLN A 362 4.99 -14.54 17.85
CA GLN A 362 6.42 -14.52 17.56
C GLN A 362 6.62 -13.90 16.16
N ARG A 363 7.53 -12.94 16.06
CA ARG A 363 7.77 -12.16 14.85
C ARG A 363 9.21 -12.29 14.42
N ARG A 364 9.46 -12.65 13.18
CA ARG A 364 10.76 -12.56 12.52
C ARG A 364 10.66 -11.52 11.42
N ALA A 365 11.34 -10.41 11.60
CA ALA A 365 11.27 -9.28 10.69
C ALA A 365 11.88 -9.60 9.32
N GLY A 366 11.27 -9.03 8.27
CA GLY A 366 11.81 -9.05 6.93
C GLY A 366 12.87 -7.97 6.70
N PHE A 367 13.74 -8.17 5.71
CA PHE A 367 14.83 -7.27 5.36
C PHE A 367 15.30 -7.51 3.92
N ASP A 368 15.77 -6.48 3.26
CA ASP A 368 16.42 -6.51 1.94
C ASP A 368 15.74 -7.45 0.92
N GLY A 369 14.41 -7.35 0.82
CA GLY A 369 13.60 -8.14 -0.11
C GLY A 369 13.19 -9.52 0.39
N GLU A 370 13.59 -9.93 1.59
CA GLU A 370 13.11 -11.14 2.26
C GLU A 370 11.92 -10.81 3.15
N TYR A 371 10.81 -11.51 2.97
CA TYR A 371 9.62 -11.33 3.79
C TYR A 371 9.85 -11.84 5.22
N GLY A 372 9.30 -11.11 6.18
CA GLY A 372 9.19 -11.58 7.55
C GLY A 372 8.15 -12.69 7.70
N VAL A 373 8.06 -13.21 8.90
CA VAL A 373 7.15 -14.33 9.23
C VAL A 373 6.62 -14.14 10.64
N ILE A 374 5.32 -14.32 10.81
CA ILE A 374 4.70 -14.48 12.14
C ILE A 374 4.51 -15.96 12.45
N SER A 375 4.62 -16.31 13.72
CA SER A 375 4.37 -17.66 14.22
C SER A 375 3.50 -17.59 15.47
N LEU A 376 2.49 -18.45 15.53
CA LEU A 376 1.53 -18.52 16.64
C LEU A 376 1.79 -19.71 17.55
N LEU A 377 2.14 -20.86 16.99
CA LEU A 377 2.45 -22.09 17.69
C LEU A 377 3.80 -22.65 17.19
N THR A 378 4.54 -23.24 18.11
CA THR A 378 5.72 -24.06 17.75
C THR A 378 5.30 -25.44 17.24
N PRO A 379 6.16 -26.14 16.48
CA PRO A 379 5.86 -27.52 16.05
C PRO A 379 5.51 -28.47 17.20
N ALA A 380 6.20 -28.36 18.33
CA ALA A 380 5.93 -29.19 19.50
C ALA A 380 4.54 -28.90 20.13
N GLU A 381 4.12 -27.64 20.18
CA GLU A 381 2.79 -27.24 20.63
C GLU A 381 1.69 -27.75 19.68
N ILE A 382 1.94 -27.71 18.36
CA ILE A 382 1.01 -28.24 17.37
C ILE A 382 0.83 -29.75 17.56
N GLU A 383 1.92 -30.50 17.75
CA GLU A 383 1.86 -31.93 18.03
C GLU A 383 1.08 -32.25 19.34
N GLN A 384 1.36 -31.50 20.39
CA GLN A 384 0.69 -31.67 21.68
C GLN A 384 -0.82 -31.37 21.58
N LEU A 385 -1.20 -30.27 20.91
CA LEU A 385 -2.61 -29.88 20.77
C LEU A 385 -3.37 -30.77 19.79
N SER A 386 -2.74 -31.28 18.75
CA SER A 386 -3.37 -32.16 17.77
C SER A 386 -3.58 -33.61 18.30
N GLY A 387 -3.05 -33.94 19.45
CA GLY A 387 -3.10 -35.31 20.01
C GLY A 387 -2.29 -36.33 19.22
N GLN A 388 -1.46 -35.91 18.27
CA GLN A 388 -0.52 -36.74 17.56
C GLN A 388 0.74 -36.93 18.41
N THR A 389 0.67 -37.81 19.41
CA THR A 389 1.88 -38.37 20.02
C THR A 389 2.58 -39.18 18.93
N SER A 390 3.71 -38.68 18.44
CA SER A 390 4.59 -39.41 17.54
C SER A 390 4.98 -40.72 18.24
N LEU A 391 4.53 -41.87 17.74
CA LEU A 391 4.87 -43.18 18.27
C LEU A 391 6.33 -43.54 18.05
N PHE A 392 7.07 -42.69 17.33
CA PHE A 392 8.49 -42.81 17.08
C PHE A 392 9.15 -41.49 17.43
N GLY A 393 9.85 -41.49 18.57
CA GLY A 393 10.73 -40.39 18.98
C GLY A 393 11.89 -40.15 18.00
N PHE A 394 11.59 -39.70 16.82
CA PHE A 394 12.58 -39.08 15.97
C PHE A 394 12.71 -37.63 16.41
N GLU A 395 13.82 -37.33 17.09
CA GLU A 395 14.30 -35.99 17.27
C GLU A 395 14.21 -35.28 15.89
N ALA A 396 13.32 -34.29 15.83
CA ALA A 396 13.30 -33.37 14.71
C ALA A 396 14.69 -32.74 14.68
N LEU A 397 15.48 -33.11 13.68
CA LEU A 397 16.74 -32.47 13.35
C LEU A 397 16.48 -30.98 13.21
N SER A 398 16.64 -30.24 14.30
CA SER A 398 16.81 -28.80 14.27
C SER A 398 17.96 -28.54 13.32
N ARG A 399 17.70 -27.95 12.19
CA ARG A 399 18.74 -27.40 11.32
C ARG A 399 19.50 -26.36 12.15
N ARG A 400 20.62 -26.78 12.73
CA ARG A 400 21.60 -25.88 13.29
C ARG A 400 22.07 -24.95 12.18
N PRO A 401 22.29 -23.67 12.50
CA PRO A 401 23.03 -22.78 11.61
C PRO A 401 24.40 -23.39 11.34
N ALA A 402 24.82 -23.39 10.08
CA ALA A 402 26.13 -23.90 9.68
C ALA A 402 27.25 -23.17 10.42
N PRO A 403 28.22 -23.89 10.99
CA PRO A 403 29.40 -23.25 11.58
C PRO A 403 30.30 -22.71 10.47
N ALA A 404 30.98 -21.62 10.78
CA ALA A 404 31.99 -20.97 9.93
C ALA A 404 33.10 -21.93 9.50
N PRO A 405 33.70 -21.75 8.30
CA PRO A 405 34.74 -22.65 7.79
C PRO A 405 36.06 -22.45 8.55
N SER A 406 36.57 -23.52 9.16
CA SER A 406 37.96 -23.63 9.57
C SER A 406 38.76 -24.31 8.47
N GLN A 407 39.93 -23.72 8.18
CA GLN A 407 40.92 -24.25 7.21
C GLN A 407 41.57 -25.54 7.71
N ALA A 408 41.77 -26.52 6.87
CA ALA A 408 43.01 -27.18 6.58
C ALA A 408 42.85 -28.56 5.92
N GLY A 409 43.38 -28.74 4.74
CA GLY A 409 44.36 -29.74 4.38
C GLY A 409 43.92 -31.16 4.00
N GLY A 410 44.08 -31.55 2.73
CA GLY A 410 44.71 -32.84 2.39
C GLY A 410 43.86 -33.91 1.72
N ALA A 411 44.06 -34.04 0.38
CA ALA A 411 44.29 -35.23 -0.43
C ALA A 411 43.24 -36.38 -0.58
N ALA A 412 42.80 -36.49 -1.85
CA ALA A 412 42.69 -37.68 -2.73
C ALA A 412 41.88 -38.94 -2.36
N ALA A 413 40.87 -39.30 -3.17
CA ALA A 413 40.87 -40.36 -4.14
C ALA A 413 39.45 -40.78 -4.61
N LYS A 414 39.36 -40.93 -5.90
CA LYS A 414 38.41 -41.56 -6.84
C LYS A 414 37.41 -42.60 -6.32
N ALA A 415 36.14 -42.48 -6.79
CA ALA A 415 35.44 -43.49 -7.60
C ALA A 415 34.04 -43.03 -8.05
N ARG A 416 33.72 -43.17 -9.32
CA ARG A 416 32.41 -43.17 -10.02
C ARG A 416 31.98 -44.66 -10.17
N PRO A 417 30.75 -45.04 -10.63
CA PRO A 417 29.58 -44.30 -11.10
C PRO A 417 28.22 -44.89 -10.67
N ALA A 418 27.10 -44.19 -10.92
CA ALA A 418 25.95 -44.73 -11.65
C ALA A 418 24.84 -43.68 -11.85
N GLN A 419 24.37 -43.59 -13.09
CA GLN A 419 23.37 -42.64 -13.58
C GLN A 419 21.94 -43.17 -13.40
N GLY A 420 21.01 -42.28 -13.05
CA GLY A 420 19.58 -42.41 -13.26
C GLY A 420 19.00 -41.10 -13.80
N PRO A 421 17.92 -41.10 -14.62
CA PRO A 421 17.60 -40.01 -15.52
C PRO A 421 17.03 -38.79 -14.85
N LYS A 422 17.51 -37.59 -15.25
CA LYS A 422 17.01 -36.26 -14.84
C LYS A 422 15.79 -35.85 -15.67
N PRO A 423 14.82 -35.16 -15.10
CA PRO A 423 13.80 -34.41 -15.86
C PRO A 423 14.42 -33.14 -16.47
N ALA A 424 13.98 -32.79 -17.67
CA ALA A 424 14.48 -31.69 -18.47
C ALA A 424 14.28 -30.32 -17.75
N GLN A 425 15.40 -29.70 -17.44
CA GLN A 425 15.46 -28.27 -17.13
C GLN A 425 15.45 -27.48 -18.44
N ARG A 426 14.53 -26.53 -18.61
CA ARG A 426 14.63 -25.44 -19.59
C ARG A 426 15.93 -24.69 -19.27
N GLN A 427 16.87 -24.70 -20.20
CA GLN A 427 18.02 -23.82 -20.18
C GLN A 427 17.52 -22.39 -20.47
N GLU A 428 17.57 -21.50 -19.47
CA GLU A 428 17.66 -20.07 -19.72
C GLU A 428 19.09 -19.80 -20.25
N GLU A 429 19.19 -19.53 -21.53
CA GLU A 429 20.42 -19.03 -22.13
C GLU A 429 20.72 -17.65 -21.54
N SER A 430 21.79 -17.53 -20.77
CA SER A 430 22.32 -16.23 -20.33
C SER A 430 22.88 -15.50 -21.57
N LEU A 431 22.27 -14.35 -21.87
CA LEU A 431 22.75 -13.44 -22.90
C LEU A 431 24.20 -13.01 -22.58
N ASN A 432 25.06 -13.01 -23.62
CA ASN A 432 26.43 -12.52 -23.47
C ASN A 432 26.46 -11.00 -23.34
N GLU A 433 27.60 -10.41 -22.92
CA GLU A 433 27.71 -8.96 -22.66
C GLU A 433 27.36 -8.10 -23.89
N GLN A 434 27.62 -8.55 -25.09
CA GLN A 434 27.30 -7.85 -26.35
C GLN A 434 25.78 -7.89 -26.62
N GLN A 435 25.11 -8.97 -26.32
CA GLN A 435 23.66 -9.10 -26.44
C GLN A 435 22.94 -8.25 -25.37
N LEU A 436 23.48 -8.18 -24.16
CA LEU A 436 22.99 -7.28 -23.11
C LEU A 436 23.16 -5.79 -23.48
N ALA A 437 24.30 -5.42 -24.09
CA ALA A 437 24.54 -4.06 -24.58
C ALA A 437 23.56 -3.67 -25.69
N ALA A 438 23.33 -4.56 -26.67
CA ALA A 438 22.36 -4.34 -27.74
C ALA A 438 20.92 -4.20 -27.24
N VAL A 439 20.50 -5.03 -26.25
CA VAL A 439 19.18 -4.89 -25.62
C VAL A 439 19.05 -3.58 -24.81
N HIS A 440 20.15 -3.13 -24.20
CA HIS A 440 20.18 -1.84 -23.48
C HIS A 440 20.06 -0.63 -24.45
N GLU A 441 20.71 -0.73 -25.59
CA GLU A 441 20.70 0.31 -26.65
C GLU A 441 19.30 0.38 -27.31
N MET A 442 18.72 -0.75 -27.71
CA MET A 442 17.33 -0.83 -28.20
C MET A 442 16.32 -0.27 -27.22
N ARG A 443 16.41 -0.60 -25.93
CA ARG A 443 15.52 -0.04 -24.89
C ARG A 443 15.73 1.45 -24.67
N SER A 444 16.93 1.96 -24.90
CA SER A 444 17.23 3.38 -24.84
C SER A 444 16.57 4.13 -26.00
N ASP A 445 16.63 3.60 -27.20
CA ASP A 445 16.04 4.18 -28.41
C ASP A 445 14.52 4.11 -28.40
N GLU A 446 13.93 3.00 -27.94
CA GLU A 446 12.48 2.90 -27.70
C GLU A 446 12.00 3.94 -26.68
N ARG A 447 12.74 4.14 -25.58
CA ARG A 447 12.38 5.18 -24.59
C ARG A 447 12.49 6.58 -25.15
N ARG A 448 13.50 6.86 -26.01
CA ARG A 448 13.62 8.16 -26.69
C ARG A 448 12.45 8.39 -27.63
N ALA A 449 12.10 7.41 -28.46
CA ALA A 449 10.96 7.50 -29.38
C ALA A 449 9.62 7.69 -28.64
N GLN A 450 9.40 6.95 -27.53
CA GLN A 450 8.20 7.12 -26.68
C GLN A 450 8.15 8.51 -26.02
N THR A 451 9.30 9.04 -25.60
CA THR A 451 9.38 10.38 -24.99
C THR A 451 9.10 11.48 -26.02
N GLU A 452 9.58 11.30 -27.26
CA GLU A 452 9.37 12.24 -28.37
C GLU A 452 7.90 12.24 -28.83
N ALA A 453 7.28 11.07 -29.00
CA ALA A 453 5.87 10.93 -29.31
C ALA A 453 4.95 11.49 -28.22
N ALA A 454 5.28 11.26 -26.95
CA ALA A 454 4.54 11.85 -25.81
C ALA A 454 4.66 13.39 -25.79
N ARG A 455 5.81 13.92 -26.19
CA ARG A 455 6.05 15.36 -26.30
C ARG A 455 5.22 16.01 -27.40
N GLU A 456 5.16 15.39 -28.58
CA GLU A 456 4.33 15.86 -29.69
C GLU A 456 2.84 15.84 -29.33
N GLN A 457 2.37 14.78 -28.67
CA GLN A 457 1.00 14.71 -28.18
C GLN A 457 0.66 15.79 -27.16
N LEU A 458 1.61 16.10 -26.27
CA LEU A 458 1.45 17.13 -25.25
C LEU A 458 1.37 18.53 -25.88
N GLN A 459 2.20 18.79 -26.90
CA GLN A 459 2.18 20.05 -27.64
C GLN A 459 0.86 20.21 -28.39
N ALA A 460 0.39 19.18 -29.09
CA ALA A 460 -0.89 19.20 -29.80
C ALA A 460 -2.09 19.48 -28.86
N LYS A 461 -2.07 18.87 -27.65
CA LYS A 461 -3.11 19.14 -26.63
C LYS A 461 -3.04 20.59 -26.11
N LEU A 462 -1.84 21.12 -25.90
CA LEU A 462 -1.65 22.53 -25.48
C LEU A 462 -2.23 23.49 -26.50
N ASP A 463 -1.95 23.25 -27.78
CA ASP A 463 -2.44 24.06 -28.89
C ASP A 463 -3.99 23.98 -29.00
N GLU A 464 -4.56 22.81 -28.81
CA GLU A 464 -6.02 22.61 -28.78
C GLU A 464 -6.69 23.33 -27.61
N LEU A 465 -6.12 23.26 -26.40
CA LEU A 465 -6.62 24.00 -25.24
C LEU A 465 -6.52 25.51 -25.44
N GLN A 466 -5.45 25.99 -26.04
CA GLN A 466 -5.27 27.39 -26.36
C GLN A 466 -6.32 27.87 -27.37
N ARG A 467 -6.60 27.08 -28.42
CA ARG A 467 -7.65 27.35 -29.41
C ARG A 467 -9.03 27.40 -28.75
N ARG A 468 -9.40 26.43 -27.93
CA ARG A 468 -10.68 26.41 -27.22
C ARG A 468 -10.86 27.59 -26.27
N PHE A 469 -9.78 28.00 -25.60
CA PHE A 469 -9.77 29.21 -24.77
C PHE A 469 -10.06 30.48 -25.59
N ASP A 470 -9.37 30.63 -26.73
CA ASP A 470 -9.52 31.80 -27.62
C ASP A 470 -10.92 31.83 -28.26
N GLU A 471 -11.49 30.68 -28.66
CA GLU A 471 -12.87 30.55 -29.16
C GLU A 471 -13.91 30.95 -28.10
N ARG A 472 -13.73 30.49 -26.86
CA ARG A 472 -14.64 30.79 -25.74
C ARG A 472 -14.53 32.25 -25.30
N ALA A 473 -13.35 32.85 -25.38
CA ALA A 473 -13.12 34.27 -25.15
C ALA A 473 -13.78 35.13 -26.21
N ALA A 474 -13.73 34.71 -27.49
CA ALA A 474 -14.41 35.37 -28.60
C ALA A 474 -15.93 35.28 -28.47
N ALA A 475 -16.48 34.11 -28.12
CA ALA A 475 -17.92 33.89 -27.91
C ALA A 475 -18.51 34.75 -26.79
N LEU A 476 -17.69 35.10 -25.77
CA LEU A 476 -18.08 35.98 -24.67
C LEU A 476 -17.90 37.49 -25.01
N GLY A 477 -17.50 37.83 -26.24
CA GLY A 477 -17.27 39.21 -26.67
C GLY A 477 -16.11 39.91 -25.94
N ARG A 478 -15.18 39.17 -25.35
CA ARG A 478 -14.04 39.67 -24.58
C ARG A 478 -12.73 39.20 -25.18
N THR A 479 -11.79 40.14 -25.34
CA THR A 479 -10.44 39.77 -25.74
C THR A 479 -9.68 39.10 -24.56
N ARG A 480 -8.69 38.26 -24.86
CA ARG A 480 -7.83 37.60 -23.87
C ARG A 480 -7.29 38.56 -22.81
N LYS A 481 -6.92 39.82 -23.21
CA LYS A 481 -6.45 40.87 -22.30
C LYS A 481 -7.55 41.37 -21.34
N SER A 482 -8.81 41.43 -21.79
CA SER A 482 -9.91 41.92 -20.96
C SER A 482 -10.41 40.86 -19.94
N LEU A 483 -10.29 39.58 -20.30
CA LEU A 483 -10.57 38.46 -19.36
C LEU A 483 -9.51 38.39 -18.25
N LEU A 484 -8.28 38.80 -18.52
CA LEU A 484 -7.20 38.85 -17.52
C LEU A 484 -7.22 40.15 -16.68
N ARG A 485 -7.90 41.24 -17.14
CA ARG A 485 -7.98 42.54 -16.45
C ARG A 485 -9.31 42.81 -15.73
N GLY A 486 -10.36 42.05 -16.02
CA GLY A 486 -11.66 42.22 -15.38
C GLY A 486 -11.77 41.35 -14.15
N ASN A 487 -11.81 41.98 -12.97
CA ASN A 487 -11.97 41.37 -11.62
C ASN A 487 -12.19 39.84 -11.69
N PRO A 488 -11.14 39.05 -11.93
CA PRO A 488 -11.24 37.61 -12.08
C PRO A 488 -11.50 37.07 -10.68
N THR A 489 -12.47 36.21 -10.55
CA THR A 489 -12.54 35.38 -9.36
C THR A 489 -11.18 34.71 -9.19
N ALA A 490 -10.66 34.64 -7.97
CA ALA A 490 -9.35 34.07 -7.62
C ALA A 490 -9.05 32.69 -8.30
N ARG A 491 -10.11 32.02 -8.73
CA ARG A 491 -10.12 30.78 -9.52
C ARG A 491 -9.51 30.91 -10.91
N SER A 492 -9.72 32.01 -11.64
CA SER A 492 -9.22 32.20 -13.00
C SER A 492 -7.72 32.53 -13.02
N GLU A 493 -7.25 33.27 -12.01
CA GLU A 493 -5.83 33.63 -11.87
C GLU A 493 -4.98 32.39 -11.54
N ARG A 494 -5.42 31.56 -10.61
CA ARG A 494 -4.72 30.32 -10.22
C ARG A 494 -4.60 29.32 -11.37
N TYR A 495 -5.65 29.17 -12.17
CA TYR A 495 -5.63 28.28 -13.34
C TYR A 495 -4.63 28.74 -14.39
N THR A 496 -4.56 30.06 -14.62
CA THR A 496 -3.58 30.67 -15.52
C THR A 496 -2.14 30.52 -14.99
N GLU A 497 -1.96 30.65 -13.69
CA GLU A 497 -0.65 30.47 -13.04
C GLU A 497 -0.16 29.02 -13.13
N VAL A 498 -1.04 28.02 -12.96
CA VAL A 498 -0.70 26.61 -13.16
C VAL A 498 -0.31 26.32 -14.61
N LEU A 499 -1.03 26.87 -15.59
CA LEU A 499 -0.69 26.75 -17.00
C LEU A 499 0.66 27.43 -17.35
N GLU A 500 0.95 28.59 -16.78
CA GLU A 500 2.22 29.28 -16.96
C GLU A 500 3.39 28.51 -16.32
N ARG A 501 3.19 27.92 -15.14
CA ARG A 501 4.18 27.06 -14.52
C ARG A 501 4.44 25.79 -15.34
N LEU A 502 3.41 25.19 -15.93
CA LEU A 502 3.54 24.03 -16.81
C LEU A 502 4.29 24.40 -18.11
N LYS A 503 3.99 25.55 -18.70
CA LYS A 503 4.76 26.09 -19.85
C LYS A 503 6.23 26.30 -19.52
N LYS A 504 6.52 26.94 -18.39
CA LYS A 504 7.90 27.22 -17.96
C LYS A 504 8.69 25.92 -17.69
N ARG A 505 8.01 24.84 -17.25
CA ARG A 505 8.62 23.50 -17.10
C ARG A 505 8.89 22.83 -18.44
N LEU A 506 8.02 22.98 -19.43
CA LEU A 506 8.26 22.51 -20.80
C LEU A 506 9.50 23.17 -21.40
N ASP A 507 9.63 24.49 -21.27
CA ASP A 507 10.75 25.26 -21.81
C ASP A 507 12.10 24.91 -21.17
N THR A 508 12.10 24.55 -19.88
CA THR A 508 13.32 24.09 -19.17
C THR A 508 13.75 22.68 -19.55
N HIS A 509 12.89 21.86 -20.18
CA HIS A 509 13.26 20.56 -20.73
C HIS A 509 13.72 20.61 -22.19
N THR A 510 13.64 21.78 -22.83
CA THR A 510 14.07 22.00 -24.22
C THR A 510 15.56 22.34 -24.35
N HIS A 511 16.24 22.63 -23.24
CA HIS A 511 17.65 23.06 -23.20
C HIS A 511 18.58 22.13 -22.41
N ARG A 512 18.22 20.84 -22.27
CA ARG A 512 19.12 19.80 -21.71
C ARG A 512 19.13 18.54 -22.57
#